data_0dc0b8a762a40c4f847cc419aec9a4f4
#
_entry.id   0dc0b8a762a40c4f847cc419aec9a4f4
#
_cell.length_a   1.000
_cell.length_b   1.000
_cell.length_c   1.000
_cell.angle_alpha   90.00
_cell.angle_beta   90.00
_cell.angle_gamma   90.00
#
_symmetry.space_group_name_H-M   'P 1'
#
loop_
_entity.id
_entity.type
_entity.pdbx_description
1 polymer ?
#
loop_
_entity_poly.entity_id
_entity_poly.type
_entity_poly.pdbx_seq_one_letter_code
_entity_poly.pdbx_strand_id
1 'polypeptide(L)'
;MRILTKISLVAILSAAAFSSCGTKQDINELQTVNIDIDNASDFEITPSMVVELETNDSSLIYDIENMVVADNKLFIKSRDLLKFFNASDGKFLGNLASIGEGPGEYLFVNRLWNTDDTIHIFDSMSKKINNYNSSGQFLSSRTLFENAPKTSADHPAVNFVIESPDGNGFYSINTWMGGVGKPVPSYSKHAADDSMEYLVKGRFLNCGSYGYSRAAVDRKHNRVLTWENCIDTLFAISDSTVRPLYALDYGKYSIPQHIQSLPDMFDRMLTLKNMEGCNLIVSSQYFTPVDNKIIYSIMHYNNIDGNDSILIVTLDQDDAYARAVRLKDPSGRYIPQASILVDGDYLYVALRDSQNEEANPSVARLPLSEFL
;
A
#
# COMPACT_ATOMS: atom_id res chain seq x y z
N MET A 1 -44.53 -6.02 50.49
CA MET A 1 -43.11 -5.94 50.75
C MET A 1 -42.45 -7.05 49.98
N ARG A 2 -42.01 -6.82 48.76
CA ARG A 2 -41.23 -7.77 47.95
C ARG A 2 -40.15 -6.96 47.25
N ILE A 3 -38.93 -7.24 47.64
CA ILE A 3 -37.70 -6.65 47.11
C ILE A 3 -37.39 -7.37 45.80
N LEU A 4 -37.32 -6.64 44.68
CA LEU A 4 -36.88 -7.14 43.40
C LEU A 4 -35.39 -6.78 43.23
N THR A 5 -34.55 -7.78 43.37
CA THR A 5 -33.12 -7.73 43.09
C THR A 5 -32.90 -7.68 41.56
N LYS A 6 -32.24 -6.64 41.10
CA LYS A 6 -31.76 -6.55 39.71
C LYS A 6 -30.52 -7.45 39.57
N ILE A 7 -30.63 -8.45 38.73
CA ILE A 7 -29.51 -9.28 38.29
C ILE A 7 -28.94 -8.64 37.03
N SER A 8 -27.73 -8.10 37.12
CA SER A 8 -26.95 -7.65 35.96
C SER A 8 -26.37 -8.87 35.24
N LEU A 9 -26.79 -9.08 34.01
CA LEU A 9 -26.28 -10.13 33.15
C LEU A 9 -24.99 -9.64 32.52
N VAL A 10 -23.86 -10.13 33.02
CA VAL A 10 -22.56 -9.97 32.39
C VAL A 10 -22.46 -11.04 31.30
N ALA A 11 -22.48 -10.62 30.03
CA ALA A 11 -22.26 -11.52 28.92
C ALA A 11 -20.76 -11.85 28.84
N ILE A 12 -20.40 -13.07 29.23
CA ILE A 12 -19.07 -13.65 29.01
C ILE A 12 -19.05 -14.16 27.58
N LEU A 13 -18.35 -13.44 26.70
CA LEU A 13 -18.02 -13.97 25.36
C LEU A 13 -16.97 -15.09 25.52
N SER A 14 -17.39 -16.30 25.27
CA SER A 14 -16.53 -17.48 25.20
C SER A 14 -15.69 -17.43 23.93
N ALA A 15 -14.40 -17.12 24.06
CA ALA A 15 -13.40 -17.37 23.04
C ALA A 15 -13.23 -18.89 22.86
N ALA A 16 -13.61 -19.40 21.69
CA ALA A 16 -13.32 -20.78 21.32
C ALA A 16 -11.82 -20.94 21.11
N ALA A 17 -11.17 -21.61 22.08
CA ALA A 17 -9.77 -21.98 22.00
C ALA A 17 -9.59 -23.10 20.97
N PHE A 18 -8.93 -22.82 19.87
CA PHE A 18 -8.30 -23.84 19.05
C PHE A 18 -7.00 -24.25 19.73
N SER A 19 -7.04 -25.38 20.43
CA SER A 19 -5.85 -26.01 20.99
C SER A 19 -5.00 -26.61 19.87
N SER A 20 -3.97 -25.88 19.45
CA SER A 20 -2.81 -26.44 18.75
C SER A 20 -1.64 -26.41 19.74
N CYS A 21 -1.07 -27.57 20.06
CA CYS A 21 0.09 -27.74 20.89
C CYS A 21 1.30 -26.98 20.36
N GLY A 22 1.79 -25.98 21.07
CA GLY A 22 3.03 -25.28 20.79
C GLY A 22 3.16 -24.07 21.72
N THR A 23 4.11 -24.15 22.66
CA THR A 23 4.70 -23.09 23.50
C THR A 23 3.82 -21.85 23.77
N LYS A 24 3.55 -21.61 25.04
CA LYS A 24 2.98 -20.36 25.56
C LYS A 24 3.80 -19.18 25.00
N GLN A 25 3.32 -18.59 23.92
CA GLN A 25 3.69 -17.23 23.54
C GLN A 25 2.72 -16.30 24.27
N ASP A 26 3.29 -15.33 24.98
CA ASP A 26 2.55 -14.21 25.54
C ASP A 26 1.67 -13.63 24.42
N ILE A 27 0.36 -13.81 24.58
CA ILE A 27 -0.62 -13.12 23.77
C ILE A 27 -0.59 -11.68 24.29
N ASN A 28 0.34 -10.86 23.78
CA ASN A 28 0.20 -9.42 23.92
C ASN A 28 -1.14 -9.08 23.28
N GLU A 29 -2.03 -8.49 24.05
CA GLU A 29 -3.30 -7.99 23.56
C GLU A 29 -3.00 -7.09 22.36
N LEU A 30 -3.66 -7.35 21.22
CA LEU A 30 -3.49 -6.54 20.01
C LEU A 30 -3.84 -5.09 20.36
N GLN A 31 -2.86 -4.20 20.22
CA GLN A 31 -3.05 -2.79 20.56
C GLN A 31 -4.00 -2.14 19.57
N THR A 32 -5.04 -1.49 20.10
CA THR A 32 -6.01 -0.75 19.30
C THR A 32 -5.60 0.71 19.20
N VAL A 33 -5.56 1.22 17.97
CA VAL A 33 -5.32 2.63 17.66
C VAL A 33 -6.62 3.26 17.20
N ASN A 34 -7.09 4.26 17.93
CA ASN A 34 -8.28 5.01 17.58
C ASN A 34 -7.91 6.13 16.59
N ILE A 35 -8.58 6.18 15.45
CA ILE A 35 -8.42 7.21 14.43
C ILE A 35 -9.70 8.04 14.34
N ASP A 36 -9.64 9.26 14.83
CA ASP A 36 -10.80 10.17 14.87
C ASP A 36 -11.01 10.82 13.50
N ILE A 37 -11.91 10.24 12.72
CA ILE A 37 -12.27 10.72 11.37
C ILE A 37 -13.16 11.97 11.42
N ASP A 38 -14.02 12.09 12.44
CA ASP A 38 -14.93 13.24 12.56
C ASP A 38 -14.15 14.55 12.84
N ASN A 39 -13.06 14.46 13.59
CA ASN A 39 -12.20 15.60 13.92
C ASN A 39 -10.92 15.66 13.05
N ALA A 40 -10.86 14.93 11.94
CA ALA A 40 -9.76 15.05 11.01
C ALA A 40 -9.63 16.50 10.52
N SER A 41 -8.43 17.07 10.62
CA SER A 41 -8.17 18.42 10.09
C SER A 41 -8.15 18.40 8.57
N ASP A 42 -8.57 19.51 7.94
CA ASP A 42 -8.43 19.68 6.51
C ASP A 42 -7.07 20.34 6.20
N PHE A 43 -6.41 19.87 5.15
CA PHE A 43 -5.25 20.51 4.56
C PHE A 43 -5.58 20.90 3.12
N GLU A 44 -5.53 22.19 2.83
CA GLU A 44 -5.81 22.74 1.51
C GLU A 44 -4.51 22.90 0.72
N ILE A 45 -4.42 22.18 -0.41
CA ILE A 45 -3.29 22.28 -1.33
C ILE A 45 -3.39 23.61 -2.04
N THR A 46 -2.38 24.45 -1.94
CA THR A 46 -2.34 25.72 -2.67
C THR A 46 -1.73 25.55 -4.05
N PRO A 47 -2.07 26.41 -5.04
CA PRO A 47 -1.49 26.33 -6.38
C PRO A 47 0.03 26.36 -6.42
N SER A 48 0.68 27.03 -5.46
CA SER A 48 2.15 27.09 -5.35
C SER A 48 2.81 25.77 -4.94
N MET A 49 2.03 24.82 -4.43
CA MET A 49 2.49 23.47 -4.08
C MET A 49 2.33 22.48 -5.25
N VAL A 50 1.70 22.90 -6.35
CA VAL A 50 1.37 22.01 -7.47
C VAL A 50 2.39 22.18 -8.59
N VAL A 51 2.90 21.05 -9.07
CA VAL A 51 3.75 20.94 -10.25
C VAL A 51 2.94 20.33 -11.37
N GLU A 52 2.65 21.14 -12.40
CA GLU A 52 1.97 20.70 -13.61
C GLU A 52 2.94 19.90 -14.47
N LEU A 53 2.59 18.65 -14.82
CA LEU A 53 3.42 17.84 -15.70
C LEU A 53 3.21 18.26 -17.16
N GLU A 54 4.32 18.49 -17.88
CA GLU A 54 4.31 18.84 -19.28
C GLU A 54 3.46 17.86 -20.09
N THR A 55 2.52 18.40 -20.88
CA THR A 55 1.60 17.61 -21.70
C THR A 55 1.90 17.83 -23.18
N ASN A 56 2.35 16.78 -23.84
CA ASN A 56 2.53 16.70 -25.29
C ASN A 56 2.49 15.22 -25.72
N ASP A 57 2.52 14.93 -27.01
CA ASP A 57 2.40 13.56 -27.54
C ASP A 57 3.44 12.59 -26.95
N SER A 58 4.64 13.09 -26.59
CA SER A 58 5.72 12.25 -26.03
C SER A 58 5.60 12.08 -24.51
N SER A 59 5.03 13.06 -23.82
CA SER A 59 4.94 13.10 -22.35
C SER A 59 3.63 12.56 -21.79
N LEU A 60 2.61 12.35 -22.62
CA LEU A 60 1.27 12.00 -22.19
C LEU A 60 1.26 10.73 -21.32
N ILE A 61 0.60 10.83 -20.17
CA ILE A 61 0.29 9.72 -19.24
C ILE A 61 -1.21 9.74 -18.92
N TYR A 62 -1.75 8.61 -18.47
CA TYR A 62 -3.18 8.49 -18.14
C TYR A 62 -3.46 8.90 -16.69
N ASP A 63 -2.69 8.34 -15.79
CA ASP A 63 -2.80 8.50 -14.35
C ASP A 63 -1.42 8.27 -13.72
N ILE A 64 -1.29 8.50 -12.44
CA ILE A 64 -0.09 8.17 -11.68
C ILE A 64 -0.43 7.00 -10.77
N GLU A 65 -0.09 5.78 -11.20
CA GLU A 65 -0.31 4.58 -10.40
C GLU A 65 0.75 4.40 -9.31
N ASN A 66 1.99 4.74 -9.65
CA ASN A 66 3.12 4.70 -8.74
C ASN A 66 4.14 5.77 -9.16
N MET A 67 4.83 6.34 -8.20
CA MET A 67 5.87 7.34 -8.44
C MET A 67 7.01 7.18 -7.43
N VAL A 68 8.20 7.60 -7.83
CA VAL A 68 9.38 7.73 -6.97
C VAL A 68 10.16 8.99 -7.33
N VAL A 69 10.90 9.53 -6.38
CA VAL A 69 11.75 10.70 -6.59
C VAL A 69 13.21 10.31 -6.40
N ALA A 70 14.07 10.73 -7.31
CA ALA A 70 15.52 10.61 -7.19
C ALA A 70 16.19 11.76 -7.97
N ASP A 71 17.18 12.39 -7.39
CA ASP A 71 17.96 13.47 -8.00
C ASP A 71 17.07 14.56 -8.65
N ASN A 72 16.08 15.05 -7.89
CA ASN A 72 15.07 16.04 -8.33
C ASN A 72 14.30 15.62 -9.60
N LYS A 73 14.15 14.34 -9.85
CA LYS A 73 13.35 13.79 -10.95
C LYS A 73 12.24 12.91 -10.40
N LEU A 74 11.08 13.04 -10.98
CA LEU A 74 9.89 12.28 -10.66
C LEU A 74 9.72 11.19 -11.71
N PHE A 75 9.91 9.94 -11.30
CA PHE A 75 9.69 8.76 -12.14
C PHE A 75 8.28 8.24 -11.89
N ILE A 76 7.53 8.05 -12.95
CA ILE A 76 6.10 7.73 -12.90
C ILE A 76 5.83 6.44 -13.66
N LYS A 77 5.07 5.54 -13.02
CA LYS A 77 4.39 4.44 -13.66
C LYS A 77 2.94 4.84 -13.92
N SER A 78 2.52 4.76 -15.18
CA SER A 78 1.16 5.00 -15.65
C SER A 78 0.76 3.90 -16.61
N ARG A 79 -0.08 2.96 -16.16
CA ARG A 79 -0.40 1.73 -16.92
C ARG A 79 0.86 1.01 -17.38
N ASP A 80 1.05 0.93 -18.71
CA ASP A 80 2.21 0.31 -19.34
C ASP A 80 3.34 1.31 -19.65
N LEU A 81 3.25 2.54 -19.13
CA LEU A 81 4.23 3.59 -19.39
C LEU A 81 5.12 3.83 -18.17
N LEU A 82 6.41 4.01 -18.44
CA LEU A 82 7.39 4.46 -17.46
C LEU A 82 8.05 5.75 -17.97
N LYS A 83 7.70 6.86 -17.38
CA LYS A 83 8.18 8.19 -17.79
C LYS A 83 8.80 8.92 -16.62
N PHE A 84 9.64 9.92 -16.91
CA PHE A 84 10.16 10.75 -15.85
C PHE A 84 10.18 12.23 -16.24
N PHE A 85 10.00 13.05 -15.22
CA PHE A 85 9.83 14.49 -15.29
C PHE A 85 10.77 15.18 -14.31
N ASN A 86 11.05 16.43 -14.52
CA ASN A 86 11.71 17.25 -13.50
C ASN A 86 10.73 17.50 -12.35
N ALA A 87 11.15 17.21 -11.11
CA ALA A 87 10.27 17.31 -9.95
C ALA A 87 9.97 18.75 -9.52
N SER A 88 10.72 19.74 -10.02
CA SER A 88 10.53 21.15 -9.66
C SER A 88 9.61 21.91 -10.62
N ASP A 89 9.67 21.61 -11.92
CA ASP A 89 8.95 22.38 -12.96
C ASP A 89 8.08 21.51 -13.88
N GLY A 90 8.04 20.19 -13.64
CA GLY A 90 7.19 19.24 -14.39
C GLY A 90 7.62 18.97 -15.82
N LYS A 91 8.77 19.48 -16.27
CA LYS A 91 9.24 19.25 -17.64
C LYS A 91 9.50 17.78 -17.90
N PHE A 92 9.04 17.30 -19.05
CA PHE A 92 9.29 15.94 -19.50
C PHE A 92 10.78 15.74 -19.82
N LEU A 93 11.38 14.71 -19.26
CA LEU A 93 12.79 14.37 -19.44
C LEU A 93 13.00 13.14 -20.31
N GLY A 94 12.02 12.22 -20.35
CA GLY A 94 12.12 11.04 -21.20
C GLY A 94 11.28 9.86 -20.72
N ASN A 95 11.42 8.74 -21.44
CA ASN A 95 10.93 7.43 -21.02
C ASN A 95 12.04 6.72 -20.26
N LEU A 96 11.70 6.14 -19.11
CA LEU A 96 12.66 5.35 -18.32
C LEU A 96 13.02 4.06 -19.04
N ALA A 97 12.02 3.39 -19.63
CA ALA A 97 12.18 2.15 -20.36
C ALA A 97 11.04 1.98 -21.38
N SER A 98 11.17 1.00 -22.26
CA SER A 98 10.17 0.62 -23.26
C SER A 98 9.68 -0.82 -23.05
N ILE A 99 8.51 -1.12 -23.61
CA ILE A 99 7.95 -2.48 -23.62
C ILE A 99 8.78 -3.32 -24.60
N GLY A 100 9.24 -4.47 -24.14
CA GLY A 100 10.02 -5.43 -24.94
C GLY A 100 10.75 -6.44 -24.07
N GLU A 101 11.61 -7.24 -24.70
CA GLU A 101 12.40 -8.30 -24.04
C GLU A 101 13.90 -8.03 -24.03
N GLY A 102 14.33 -6.91 -24.59
CA GLY A 102 15.72 -6.49 -24.65
C GLY A 102 16.28 -6.05 -23.29
N PRO A 103 17.60 -5.76 -23.26
CA PRO A 103 18.23 -5.22 -22.06
C PRO A 103 17.60 -3.89 -21.63
N GLY A 104 17.09 -3.84 -20.40
CA GLY A 104 16.41 -2.66 -19.88
C GLY A 104 14.98 -2.44 -20.42
N GLU A 105 14.42 -3.40 -21.14
CA GLU A 105 13.02 -3.41 -21.52
C GLU A 105 12.19 -4.24 -20.52
N TYR A 106 10.86 -4.08 -20.53
CA TYR A 106 9.93 -4.80 -19.65
C TYR A 106 8.68 -5.24 -20.40
N LEU A 107 8.02 -6.27 -19.88
CA LEU A 107 6.72 -6.72 -20.38
C LEU A 107 5.57 -6.20 -19.52
N PHE A 108 5.70 -6.27 -18.18
CA PHE A 108 4.66 -5.78 -17.26
C PHE A 108 5.25 -5.39 -15.91
N VAL A 109 5.27 -4.10 -15.63
CA VAL A 109 5.83 -3.56 -14.38
C VAL A 109 4.78 -3.57 -13.28
N ASN A 110 5.07 -4.31 -12.21
CA ASN A 110 4.23 -4.35 -11.01
C ASN A 110 4.74 -3.45 -9.89
N ARG A 111 6.01 -3.12 -9.89
CA ARG A 111 6.60 -2.27 -8.87
C ARG A 111 7.66 -1.35 -9.46
N LEU A 112 7.62 -0.10 -9.01
CA LEU A 112 8.64 0.93 -9.21
C LEU A 112 9.07 1.41 -7.82
N TRP A 113 10.38 1.42 -7.54
CA TRP A 113 10.93 1.94 -6.30
C TRP A 113 12.35 2.45 -6.53
N ASN A 114 12.91 3.17 -5.57
CA ASN A 114 14.30 3.59 -5.60
C ASN A 114 15.04 3.16 -4.33
N THR A 115 16.33 3.02 -4.48
CA THR A 115 17.29 2.90 -3.37
C THR A 115 18.39 3.91 -3.70
N ASP A 116 18.50 4.92 -2.88
CA ASP A 116 19.32 6.10 -3.17
C ASP A 116 18.98 6.65 -4.56
N ASP A 117 19.97 6.81 -5.44
CA ASP A 117 19.80 7.31 -6.81
C ASP A 117 19.52 6.22 -7.85
N THR A 118 19.36 4.97 -7.43
CA THR A 118 19.04 3.86 -8.33
C THR A 118 17.55 3.62 -8.39
N ILE A 119 17.00 3.64 -9.59
CA ILE A 119 15.59 3.33 -9.88
C ILE A 119 15.48 1.86 -10.22
N HIS A 120 14.56 1.18 -9.59
CA HIS A 120 14.28 -0.23 -9.79
C HIS A 120 12.88 -0.44 -10.33
N ILE A 121 12.72 -1.34 -11.27
CA ILE A 121 11.41 -1.86 -11.69
C ILE A 121 11.40 -3.38 -11.54
N PHE A 122 10.28 -3.91 -11.07
CA PHE A 122 10.03 -5.35 -11.12
C PHE A 122 9.02 -5.66 -12.21
N ASP A 123 9.49 -6.40 -13.21
CA ASP A 123 8.67 -6.97 -14.27
C ASP A 123 8.19 -8.36 -13.84
N SER A 124 6.92 -8.48 -13.54
CA SER A 124 6.34 -9.73 -13.05
C SER A 124 6.15 -10.78 -14.13
N MET A 125 6.10 -10.41 -15.40
CA MET A 125 6.01 -11.39 -16.50
C MET A 125 7.35 -12.01 -16.82
N SER A 126 8.40 -11.20 -16.96
CA SER A 126 9.75 -11.71 -17.22
C SER A 126 10.47 -12.13 -15.94
N LYS A 127 9.91 -11.84 -14.75
CA LYS A 127 10.55 -12.08 -13.43
C LYS A 127 11.88 -11.37 -13.28
N LYS A 128 11.99 -10.18 -13.81
CA LYS A 128 13.24 -9.39 -13.79
C LYS A 128 13.11 -8.17 -12.90
N ILE A 129 14.20 -7.85 -12.22
CA ILE A 129 14.44 -6.52 -11.66
C ILE A 129 15.40 -5.82 -12.60
N ASN A 130 14.97 -4.73 -13.21
CA ASN A 130 15.82 -3.85 -14.00
C ASN A 130 16.19 -2.62 -13.18
N ASN A 131 17.44 -2.21 -13.25
CA ASN A 131 18.03 -1.11 -12.51
C ASN A 131 18.44 0.00 -13.48
N TYR A 132 18.14 1.24 -13.11
CA TYR A 132 18.48 2.44 -13.88
C TYR A 132 19.09 3.47 -12.93
N ASN A 133 19.95 4.33 -13.44
CA ASN A 133 20.40 5.49 -12.67
C ASN A 133 19.35 6.62 -12.69
N SER A 134 19.60 7.66 -11.91
CA SER A 134 18.73 8.84 -11.86
C SER A 134 18.68 9.64 -13.18
N SER A 135 19.53 9.35 -14.16
CA SER A 135 19.45 9.90 -15.53
C SER A 135 18.60 9.04 -16.46
N GLY A 136 17.99 7.95 -15.97
CA GLY A 136 17.17 7.03 -16.76
C GLY A 136 17.98 6.03 -17.59
N GLN A 137 19.30 5.91 -17.38
CA GLN A 137 20.13 4.95 -18.11
C GLN A 137 20.05 3.58 -17.46
N PHE A 138 19.87 2.56 -18.27
CA PHE A 138 19.90 1.17 -17.84
C PHE A 138 21.28 0.79 -17.28
N LEU A 139 21.30 0.19 -16.11
CA LEU A 139 22.52 -0.24 -15.41
C LEU A 139 22.69 -1.76 -15.47
N SER A 140 21.68 -2.49 -15.07
CA SER A 140 21.73 -3.95 -14.95
C SER A 140 20.35 -4.56 -14.90
N SER A 141 20.28 -5.86 -15.14
CA SER A 141 19.08 -6.68 -14.95
C SER A 141 19.43 -7.91 -14.15
N ARG A 142 18.51 -8.31 -13.27
CA ARG A 142 18.58 -9.57 -12.53
C ARG A 142 17.28 -10.33 -12.74
N THR A 143 17.38 -11.56 -13.25
CA THR A 143 16.24 -12.47 -13.31
C THR A 143 16.08 -13.15 -11.96
N LEU A 144 14.89 -13.11 -11.40
CA LEU A 144 14.53 -13.81 -10.17
C LEU A 144 13.93 -15.19 -10.49
N PHE A 145 14.14 -16.12 -9.59
CA PHE A 145 13.55 -17.48 -9.69
C PHE A 145 13.98 -18.28 -10.91
N GLU A 146 15.20 -18.05 -11.43
CA GLU A 146 15.73 -18.82 -12.58
C GLU A 146 15.76 -20.33 -12.32
N ASN A 147 16.08 -20.72 -11.10
CA ASN A 147 16.18 -22.11 -10.66
C ASN A 147 14.90 -22.65 -10.01
N ALA A 148 13.85 -21.86 -9.99
CA ALA A 148 12.58 -22.30 -9.41
C ALA A 148 11.96 -23.42 -10.26
N PRO A 149 11.42 -24.50 -9.63
CA PRO A 149 10.75 -25.56 -10.38
C PRO A 149 9.62 -24.97 -11.23
N LYS A 150 9.62 -25.32 -12.53
CA LYS A 150 8.64 -24.79 -13.51
C LYS A 150 7.21 -25.33 -13.33
N THR A 151 6.90 -25.97 -12.22
CA THR A 151 5.56 -26.53 -11.97
C THR A 151 4.66 -25.48 -11.35
N SER A 152 3.57 -25.19 -12.00
CA SER A 152 2.56 -24.17 -11.64
C SER A 152 1.88 -24.35 -10.29
N ALA A 153 2.11 -25.47 -9.59
CA ALA A 153 1.52 -25.76 -8.29
C ALA A 153 2.37 -25.26 -7.11
N ASP A 154 3.70 -25.18 -7.28
CA ASP A 154 4.65 -24.89 -6.19
C ASP A 154 5.19 -23.46 -6.22
N HIS A 155 4.97 -22.75 -7.31
CA HIS A 155 5.35 -21.34 -7.46
C HIS A 155 4.12 -20.51 -7.86
N PRO A 156 3.40 -19.98 -6.87
CA PRO A 156 2.35 -19.01 -7.14
C PRO A 156 2.93 -17.84 -7.93
N ALA A 157 2.12 -17.26 -8.82
CA ALA A 157 2.52 -16.13 -9.63
C ALA A 157 3.02 -15.00 -8.71
N VAL A 158 4.34 -14.79 -8.70
CA VAL A 158 4.94 -13.70 -7.95
C VAL A 158 4.60 -12.40 -8.69
N ASN A 159 3.71 -11.64 -8.11
CA ASN A 159 3.31 -10.37 -8.68
C ASN A 159 4.02 -9.18 -8.05
N PHE A 160 4.66 -9.39 -6.91
CA PHE A 160 5.31 -8.33 -6.19
C PHE A 160 6.49 -8.85 -5.38
N VAL A 161 7.55 -8.07 -5.31
CA VAL A 161 8.72 -8.34 -4.47
C VAL A 161 9.00 -7.13 -3.58
N ILE A 162 9.46 -7.37 -2.36
CA ILE A 162 9.91 -6.33 -1.44
C ILE A 162 11.19 -6.76 -0.74
N GLU A 163 12.15 -5.85 -0.63
CA GLU A 163 13.41 -6.12 0.05
C GLU A 163 13.19 -6.57 1.48
N SER A 164 14.05 -7.47 1.95
CA SER A 164 14.10 -7.83 3.36
C SER A 164 14.65 -6.67 4.19
N PRO A 165 14.11 -6.42 5.39
CA PRO A 165 14.59 -5.33 6.25
C PRO A 165 16.07 -5.42 6.61
N ASP A 166 16.62 -6.64 6.69
CA ASP A 166 18.02 -6.93 6.97
C ASP A 166 18.95 -6.77 5.74
N GLY A 167 18.37 -6.46 4.57
CA GLY A 167 19.11 -6.35 3.30
C GLY A 167 19.52 -7.68 2.69
N ASN A 168 19.21 -8.82 3.35
CA ASN A 168 19.62 -10.16 2.91
C ASN A 168 18.50 -10.86 2.15
N GLY A 169 18.26 -10.42 0.89
CA GLY A 169 17.23 -11.02 0.05
C GLY A 169 15.94 -10.22 0.00
N PHE A 170 14.82 -10.90 -0.19
CA PHE A 170 13.53 -10.25 -0.41
C PHE A 170 12.37 -11.17 -0.01
N TYR A 171 11.21 -10.56 0.16
CA TYR A 171 9.94 -11.28 0.23
C TYR A 171 9.24 -11.19 -1.13
N SER A 172 8.75 -12.33 -1.62
CA SER A 172 7.79 -12.34 -2.71
C SER A 172 6.38 -12.32 -2.14
N ILE A 173 5.51 -11.53 -2.75
CA ILE A 173 4.10 -11.41 -2.38
C ILE A 173 3.27 -11.96 -3.52
N ASN A 174 2.47 -12.96 -3.18
CA ASN A 174 1.59 -13.62 -4.13
C ASN A 174 0.23 -12.99 -4.02
N THR A 175 -0.18 -12.31 -5.07
CA THR A 175 -1.51 -11.69 -5.14
C THR A 175 -2.52 -12.58 -5.86
N TRP A 176 -2.17 -13.84 -6.12
CA TRP A 176 -3.00 -14.69 -6.95
C TRP A 176 -4.27 -15.16 -6.25
N MET A 177 -5.34 -15.05 -6.98
CA MET A 177 -6.58 -15.73 -6.72
C MET A 177 -6.36 -17.22 -6.98
N GLY A 178 -6.03 -17.98 -5.96
CA GLY A 178 -6.02 -19.43 -6.04
C GLY A 178 -7.37 -19.86 -6.56
N GLY A 179 -7.40 -20.75 -7.55
CA GLY A 179 -8.63 -21.41 -7.97
C GLY A 179 -9.32 -21.97 -6.73
N VAL A 180 -10.64 -21.89 -6.72
CA VAL A 180 -11.52 -22.29 -5.63
C VAL A 180 -10.97 -23.49 -4.87
N GLY A 181 -10.53 -23.29 -3.62
CA GLY A 181 -10.33 -24.36 -2.65
C GLY A 181 -8.92 -24.67 -2.18
N LYS A 182 -7.85 -23.94 -2.60
CA LYS A 182 -6.52 -24.14 -1.99
C LYS A 182 -5.93 -22.81 -1.53
N PRO A 183 -5.64 -22.65 -0.23
CA PRO A 183 -4.91 -21.49 0.26
C PRO A 183 -3.49 -21.52 -0.32
N VAL A 184 -3.12 -20.46 -1.01
CA VAL A 184 -1.74 -20.24 -1.48
C VAL A 184 -1.04 -19.35 -0.47
N PRO A 185 0.22 -19.67 -0.05
CA PRO A 185 0.98 -18.79 0.83
C PRO A 185 1.07 -17.39 0.22
N SER A 186 0.71 -16.38 1.00
CA SER A 186 0.73 -15.00 0.53
C SER A 186 2.16 -14.44 0.45
N TYR A 187 3.09 -15.01 1.22
CA TYR A 187 4.46 -14.51 1.30
C TYR A 187 5.47 -15.64 1.36
N SER A 188 6.60 -15.42 0.65
CA SER A 188 7.78 -16.30 0.75
C SER A 188 9.02 -15.43 0.96
N LYS A 189 9.91 -15.84 1.84
CA LYS A 189 11.24 -15.23 2.03
C LYS A 189 12.23 -15.91 1.10
N HIS A 190 13.03 -15.12 0.44
CA HIS A 190 14.09 -15.55 -0.45
C HIS A 190 15.43 -14.92 -0.04
N ALA A 191 16.50 -15.70 -0.13
CA ALA A 191 17.86 -15.23 0.04
C ALA A 191 18.30 -14.36 -1.14
N ALA A 192 19.49 -13.78 -1.05
CA ALA A 192 20.05 -12.94 -2.11
C ALA A 192 20.32 -13.71 -3.42
N ASP A 193 20.51 -15.04 -3.35
CA ASP A 193 20.70 -15.94 -4.50
C ASP A 193 19.40 -16.51 -5.07
N ASP A 194 18.24 -15.96 -4.65
CA ASP A 194 16.89 -16.36 -5.03
C ASP A 194 16.41 -17.70 -4.46
N SER A 195 17.23 -18.40 -3.70
CA SER A 195 16.79 -19.62 -3.01
C SER A 195 15.68 -19.27 -2.03
N MET A 196 14.60 -20.07 -2.04
CA MET A 196 13.51 -19.88 -1.08
C MET A 196 13.95 -20.37 0.29
N GLU A 197 14.06 -19.46 1.26
CA GLU A 197 14.41 -19.81 2.63
C GLU A 197 13.21 -20.45 3.34
N TYR A 198 12.04 -19.83 3.24
CA TYR A 198 10.83 -20.33 3.89
C TYR A 198 9.55 -19.68 3.32
N LEU A 199 8.44 -20.39 3.52
CA LEU A 199 7.11 -19.84 3.39
C LEU A 199 6.73 -19.16 4.70
N VAL A 200 6.24 -17.93 4.61
CA VAL A 200 5.76 -17.20 5.79
C VAL A 200 4.48 -17.86 6.29
N LYS A 201 4.50 -18.30 7.55
CA LYS A 201 3.36 -18.93 8.22
C LYS A 201 2.43 -17.89 8.82
N GLY A 202 1.16 -18.17 8.85
CA GLY A 202 0.15 -17.31 9.46
C GLY A 202 -1.07 -17.16 8.58
N ARG A 203 -1.77 -16.02 8.75
CA ARG A 203 -2.93 -15.71 7.94
C ARG A 203 -2.51 -15.47 6.49
N PHE A 204 -3.26 -16.07 5.57
CA PHE A 204 -3.14 -15.76 4.16
C PHE A 204 -3.81 -14.41 3.92
N LEU A 205 -2.99 -13.39 3.64
CA LEU A 205 -3.46 -12.06 3.34
C LEU A 205 -3.70 -11.97 1.83
N ASN A 206 -4.91 -11.68 1.45
CA ASN A 206 -5.23 -11.38 0.06
C ASN A 206 -4.93 -9.91 -0.22
N CYS A 207 -3.70 -9.62 -0.63
CA CYS A 207 -3.21 -8.25 -0.81
C CYS A 207 -3.76 -7.53 -2.05
N GLY A 208 -4.80 -8.09 -2.68
CA GLY A 208 -5.48 -7.46 -3.80
C GLY A 208 -4.82 -7.73 -5.15
N SER A 209 -5.66 -7.84 -6.15
CA SER A 209 -5.30 -8.30 -7.50
C SER A 209 -4.81 -7.22 -8.44
N TYR A 210 -4.77 -5.96 -8.05
CA TYR A 210 -4.45 -4.88 -8.97
C TYR A 210 -3.31 -4.02 -8.44
N GLY A 211 -2.09 -4.38 -8.84
CA GLY A 211 -0.92 -3.51 -9.08
C GLY A 211 -0.36 -2.68 -7.92
N TYR A 212 -1.05 -2.53 -6.82
CA TYR A 212 -0.61 -1.68 -5.72
C TYR A 212 -0.07 -2.52 -4.57
N SER A 213 1.20 -2.38 -4.38
CA SER A 213 1.91 -2.95 -3.27
C SER A 213 1.43 -2.33 -1.96
N ARG A 214 0.90 -3.19 -1.12
CA ARG A 214 0.53 -2.81 0.24
C ARG A 214 1.52 -3.40 1.23
N ALA A 215 2.80 -3.18 0.93
CA ALA A 215 3.87 -3.58 1.80
C ALA A 215 4.95 -2.49 1.83
N ALA A 216 5.51 -2.24 3.00
CA ALA A 216 6.59 -1.29 3.23
C ALA A 216 7.64 -1.89 4.15
N VAL A 217 8.91 -1.55 3.91
CA VAL A 217 10.02 -2.00 4.75
C VAL A 217 10.17 -1.09 5.95
N ASP A 218 9.96 -1.61 7.14
CA ASP A 218 10.26 -0.95 8.41
C ASP A 218 11.62 -1.42 8.92
N ARG A 219 12.69 -0.77 8.44
CA ARG A 219 14.07 -1.14 8.76
C ARG A 219 14.38 -0.94 10.24
N LYS A 220 13.81 0.09 10.86
CA LYS A 220 14.02 0.40 12.27
C LYS A 220 13.58 -0.75 13.18
N HIS A 221 12.49 -1.40 12.84
CA HIS A 221 11.92 -2.50 13.63
C HIS A 221 12.16 -3.88 12.98
N ASN A 222 13.01 -3.96 11.97
CA ASN A 222 13.37 -5.20 11.26
C ASN A 222 12.16 -6.02 10.82
N ARG A 223 11.21 -5.39 10.13
CA ARG A 223 9.96 -6.02 9.68
C ARG A 223 9.47 -5.43 8.36
N VAL A 224 8.59 -6.16 7.69
CA VAL A 224 7.80 -5.65 6.58
C VAL A 224 6.38 -5.39 7.08
N LEU A 225 5.89 -4.19 6.91
CA LEU A 225 4.51 -3.84 7.17
C LEU A 225 3.65 -4.27 5.98
N THR A 226 2.44 -4.74 6.25
CA THR A 226 1.50 -5.14 5.21
C THR A 226 0.06 -4.95 5.65
N TRP A 227 -0.81 -4.75 4.67
CA TRP A 227 -2.24 -4.49 4.88
C TRP A 227 -3.08 -5.37 3.97
N GLU A 228 -4.23 -5.78 4.44
CA GLU A 228 -5.25 -6.49 3.65
C GLU A 228 -6.45 -5.57 3.40
N ASN A 229 -6.97 -5.54 2.17
CA ASN A 229 -8.16 -4.76 1.83
C ASN A 229 -9.35 -5.16 2.69
N CYS A 230 -10.11 -4.14 3.10
CA CYS A 230 -11.33 -4.30 3.89
C CYS A 230 -11.09 -5.01 5.23
N ILE A 231 -9.90 -4.83 5.82
CA ILE A 231 -9.56 -5.32 7.15
C ILE A 231 -8.94 -4.17 7.94
N ASP A 232 -9.53 -3.84 9.07
CA ASP A 232 -9.05 -2.77 9.95
C ASP A 232 -7.91 -3.26 10.85
N THR A 233 -6.87 -3.83 10.23
CA THR A 233 -5.69 -4.34 10.92
C THR A 233 -4.45 -4.12 10.08
N LEU A 234 -3.44 -3.50 10.67
CA LEU A 234 -2.10 -3.46 10.12
C LEU A 234 -1.33 -4.68 10.57
N PHE A 235 -0.66 -5.35 9.65
CA PHE A 235 0.12 -6.55 9.93
C PHE A 235 1.61 -6.28 9.75
N ALA A 236 2.41 -7.08 10.43
CA ALA A 236 3.85 -7.13 10.24
C ALA A 236 4.30 -8.54 9.86
N ILE A 237 5.24 -8.61 8.93
CA ILE A 237 5.99 -9.82 8.63
C ILE A 237 7.34 -9.66 9.33
N SER A 238 7.62 -10.51 10.26
CA SER A 238 8.93 -10.65 10.89
C SER A 238 9.26 -12.12 10.98
N ASP A 239 10.53 -12.44 10.74
CA ASP A 239 10.97 -13.82 10.65
C ASP A 239 10.09 -14.61 9.64
N SER A 240 9.54 -15.75 10.07
CA SER A 240 8.72 -16.64 9.24
C SER A 240 7.22 -16.50 9.51
N THR A 241 6.76 -15.38 10.09
CA THR A 241 5.35 -15.23 10.50
C THR A 241 4.77 -13.88 10.10
N VAL A 242 3.47 -13.90 9.75
CA VAL A 242 2.64 -12.70 9.67
C VAL A 242 1.88 -12.55 10.96
N ARG A 243 2.01 -11.40 11.63
CA ARG A 243 1.32 -11.11 12.89
C ARG A 243 0.52 -9.81 12.78
N PRO A 244 -0.65 -9.71 13.40
CA PRO A 244 -1.32 -8.44 13.58
C PRO A 244 -0.43 -7.53 14.43
N LEU A 245 -0.31 -6.28 14.01
CA LEU A 245 0.50 -5.26 14.68
C LEU A 245 -0.39 -4.28 15.44
N TYR A 246 -1.37 -3.71 14.75
CA TYR A 246 -2.36 -2.78 15.31
C TYR A 246 -3.76 -3.11 14.78
N ALA A 247 -4.74 -3.10 15.68
CA ALA A 247 -6.14 -2.96 15.28
C ALA A 247 -6.43 -1.47 15.10
N LEU A 248 -7.00 -1.09 13.97
CA LEU A 248 -7.31 0.28 13.61
C LEU A 248 -8.80 0.52 13.82
N ASP A 249 -9.15 1.39 14.73
CA ASP A 249 -10.54 1.72 15.04
C ASP A 249 -10.89 3.10 14.46
N TYR A 250 -11.70 3.10 13.42
CA TYR A 250 -12.24 4.29 12.76
C TYR A 250 -13.63 4.66 13.31
N GLY A 251 -14.02 4.10 14.46
CA GLY A 251 -15.32 4.32 15.07
C GLY A 251 -16.46 3.87 14.16
N LYS A 252 -17.43 4.73 13.92
CA LYS A 252 -18.58 4.45 13.04
C LYS A 252 -18.23 4.24 11.57
N TYR A 253 -16.99 4.56 11.18
CA TYR A 253 -16.46 4.40 9.81
C TYR A 253 -15.69 3.10 9.61
N SER A 254 -15.51 2.30 10.66
CA SER A 254 -14.89 0.97 10.57
C SER A 254 -15.77 0.01 9.77
N ILE A 255 -15.11 -0.87 9.01
CA ILE A 255 -15.82 -1.89 8.24
C ILE A 255 -16.51 -2.88 9.20
N PRO A 256 -17.81 -3.17 9.02
CA PRO A 256 -18.51 -4.10 9.87
C PRO A 256 -17.84 -5.47 9.97
N GLN A 257 -17.74 -6.03 11.16
CA GLN A 257 -17.02 -7.29 11.42
C GLN A 257 -17.50 -8.45 10.55
N HIS A 258 -18.79 -8.53 10.22
CA HIS A 258 -19.32 -9.59 9.37
C HIS A 258 -18.78 -9.50 7.93
N ILE A 259 -18.43 -8.28 7.44
CA ILE A 259 -17.78 -8.09 6.14
C ILE A 259 -16.30 -8.44 6.23
N GLN A 260 -15.60 -7.98 7.28
CA GLN A 260 -14.19 -8.31 7.49
C GLN A 260 -13.95 -9.82 7.61
N SER A 261 -14.93 -10.56 8.12
CA SER A 261 -14.84 -12.02 8.30
C SER A 261 -15.10 -12.84 7.03
N LEU A 262 -15.55 -12.21 5.93
CA LEU A 262 -15.67 -12.90 4.65
C LEU A 262 -14.29 -13.38 4.17
N PRO A 263 -14.18 -14.62 3.69
CA PRO A 263 -12.89 -15.22 3.37
C PRO A 263 -12.24 -14.62 2.12
N ASP A 264 -13.06 -14.12 1.19
CA ASP A 264 -12.60 -13.59 -0.08
C ASP A 264 -12.66 -12.06 -0.12
N MET A 265 -11.60 -11.45 -0.63
CA MET A 265 -11.52 -10.00 -0.76
C MET A 265 -12.57 -9.45 -1.74
N PHE A 266 -12.86 -10.18 -2.82
CA PHE A 266 -13.87 -9.75 -3.79
C PHE A 266 -15.26 -9.75 -3.17
N ASP A 267 -15.58 -10.75 -2.35
CA ASP A 267 -16.85 -10.80 -1.62
C ASP A 267 -16.97 -9.62 -0.67
N ARG A 268 -15.87 -9.25 0.02
CA ARG A 268 -15.84 -8.06 0.88
C ARG A 268 -16.08 -6.78 0.06
N MET A 269 -15.31 -6.59 -1.01
CA MET A 269 -15.44 -5.39 -1.86
C MET A 269 -16.80 -5.29 -2.54
N LEU A 270 -17.33 -6.42 -3.04
CA LEU A 270 -18.64 -6.46 -3.68
C LEU A 270 -19.75 -6.14 -2.68
N THR A 271 -19.65 -6.66 -1.45
CA THR A 271 -20.59 -6.37 -0.38
C THR A 271 -20.59 -4.88 -0.03
N LEU A 272 -19.40 -4.28 0.12
CA LEU A 272 -19.25 -2.85 0.38
C LEU A 272 -19.80 -1.98 -0.76
N LYS A 273 -19.50 -2.34 -2.01
CA LYS A 273 -19.98 -1.61 -3.19
C LYS A 273 -21.51 -1.60 -3.31
N ASN A 274 -22.16 -2.69 -2.90
CA ASN A 274 -23.63 -2.84 -2.98
C ASN A 274 -24.34 -2.35 -1.71
N MET A 275 -23.60 -1.86 -0.72
CA MET A 275 -24.15 -1.38 0.54
C MET A 275 -24.75 0.02 0.35
N GLU A 276 -26.05 0.15 0.51
CA GLU A 276 -26.73 1.46 0.51
C GLU A 276 -26.25 2.31 1.71
N GLY A 277 -25.99 3.60 1.45
CA GLY A 277 -25.54 4.52 2.48
C GLY A 277 -24.17 4.18 3.05
N CYS A 278 -23.29 3.55 2.24
CA CYS A 278 -21.93 3.25 2.66
C CYS A 278 -21.18 4.54 3.00
N ASN A 279 -20.65 4.61 4.23
CA ASN A 279 -19.86 5.72 4.75
C ASN A 279 -18.75 5.12 5.63
N LEU A 280 -17.74 4.54 4.99
CA LEU A 280 -16.76 3.69 5.65
C LEU A 280 -15.33 3.98 5.14
N ILE A 281 -14.34 3.63 5.94
CA ILE A 281 -12.94 3.57 5.53
C ILE A 281 -12.70 2.22 4.83
N VAL A 282 -12.52 2.22 3.52
CA VAL A 282 -12.55 0.96 2.75
C VAL A 282 -11.17 0.41 2.37
N SER A 283 -10.15 1.25 2.30
CA SER A 283 -8.81 0.76 1.94
C SER A 283 -7.71 1.71 2.36
N SER A 284 -6.52 1.16 2.63
CA SER A 284 -5.27 1.90 2.56
C SER A 284 -4.70 1.80 1.15
N GLN A 285 -4.21 2.90 0.61
CA GLN A 285 -3.60 2.95 -0.73
C GLN A 285 -2.09 3.05 -0.67
N TYR A 286 -1.56 3.57 0.41
CA TYR A 286 -0.14 3.79 0.61
C TYR A 286 0.18 3.72 2.09
N PHE A 287 1.33 3.20 2.45
CA PHE A 287 1.90 3.34 3.78
C PHE A 287 3.42 3.25 3.71
N THR A 288 4.07 3.98 4.59
CA THR A 288 5.52 3.99 4.74
C THR A 288 5.90 4.29 6.19
N PRO A 289 6.91 3.61 6.73
CA PRO A 289 7.51 4.01 7.99
C PRO A 289 8.42 5.22 7.77
N VAL A 290 8.31 6.19 8.69
CA VAL A 290 9.20 7.35 8.79
C VAL A 290 9.61 7.47 10.25
N ASP A 291 10.86 7.22 10.57
CA ASP A 291 11.37 7.14 11.94
C ASP A 291 10.56 6.16 12.81
N ASN A 292 9.85 6.69 13.82
CA ASN A 292 8.99 5.90 14.70
C ASN A 292 7.50 6.05 14.36
N LYS A 293 7.19 6.59 13.20
CA LYS A 293 5.82 6.80 12.73
C LYS A 293 5.53 5.95 11.51
N ILE A 294 4.27 5.62 11.32
CA ILE A 294 3.77 5.01 10.09
C ILE A 294 2.82 6.01 9.45
N ILE A 295 3.19 6.51 8.27
CA ILE A 295 2.33 7.37 7.48
C ILE A 295 1.60 6.50 6.49
N TYR A 296 0.28 6.64 6.42
CA TYR A 296 -0.52 5.90 5.46
C TYR A 296 -1.71 6.72 4.98
N SER A 297 -2.18 6.38 3.79
CA SER A 297 -3.39 6.98 3.22
C SER A 297 -4.54 6.01 3.33
N ILE A 298 -5.70 6.53 3.68
CA ILE A 298 -6.97 5.80 3.70
C ILE A 298 -7.98 6.49 2.79
N MET A 299 -8.83 5.70 2.16
CA MET A 299 -9.94 6.21 1.38
C MET A 299 -11.22 6.14 2.23
N HIS A 300 -11.79 7.28 2.49
CA HIS A 300 -13.11 7.42 3.06
C HIS A 300 -14.13 7.43 1.93
N TYR A 301 -14.83 6.32 1.79
CA TYR A 301 -15.89 6.15 0.81
C TYR A 301 -17.22 6.60 1.41
N ASN A 302 -17.81 7.64 0.85
CA ASN A 302 -19.06 8.22 1.33
C ASN A 302 -20.06 8.41 0.18
N ASN A 303 -20.87 7.39 -0.08
CA ASN A 303 -21.90 7.45 -1.11
C ASN A 303 -23.21 8.07 -0.65
N ILE A 304 -23.33 8.52 0.62
CA ILE A 304 -24.46 9.25 1.12
C ILE A 304 -24.46 10.66 0.54
N ASP A 305 -23.32 11.35 0.66
CA ASP A 305 -23.16 12.75 0.26
C ASP A 305 -22.37 12.88 -1.06
N GLY A 306 -21.85 11.78 -1.58
CA GLY A 306 -21.00 11.76 -2.77
C GLY A 306 -19.62 12.43 -2.56
N ASN A 307 -19.17 12.54 -1.32
CA ASN A 307 -17.95 13.22 -0.92
C ASN A 307 -16.87 12.21 -0.49
N ASP A 308 -16.44 11.37 -1.42
CA ASP A 308 -15.27 10.55 -1.18
C ASP A 308 -14.06 11.41 -0.88
N SER A 309 -13.21 10.96 0.03
CA SER A 309 -12.01 11.73 0.39
C SER A 309 -10.85 10.80 0.78
N ILE A 310 -9.63 11.26 0.46
CA ILE A 310 -8.41 10.65 0.97
C ILE A 310 -8.00 11.36 2.26
N LEU A 311 -7.58 10.58 3.25
CA LEU A 311 -6.96 11.07 4.46
C LEU A 311 -5.55 10.53 4.57
N ILE A 312 -4.65 11.38 5.02
CA ILE A 312 -3.31 10.99 5.45
C ILE A 312 -3.39 10.75 6.96
N VAL A 313 -3.02 9.57 7.37
CA VAL A 313 -2.96 9.17 8.78
C VAL A 313 -1.50 8.99 9.17
N THR A 314 -1.11 9.64 10.26
CA THR A 314 0.18 9.43 10.90
C THR A 314 -0.06 8.71 12.22
N LEU A 315 0.45 7.49 12.32
CA LEU A 315 0.39 6.65 13.51
C LEU A 315 1.75 6.73 14.21
N ASP A 316 1.77 7.23 15.42
CA ASP A 316 2.94 7.18 16.30
C ASP A 316 3.01 5.80 16.96
N GLN A 317 4.14 5.11 16.79
CA GLN A 317 4.29 3.73 17.23
C GLN A 317 4.62 3.63 18.73
N ASP A 318 5.15 4.69 19.35
CA ASP A 318 5.45 4.71 20.78
C ASP A 318 4.19 4.86 21.62
N ASP A 319 3.31 5.77 21.21
CA ASP A 319 2.13 6.14 21.99
C ASP A 319 0.85 5.46 21.47
N ALA A 320 0.91 4.75 20.34
CA ALA A 320 -0.23 4.22 19.60
C ALA A 320 -1.32 5.29 19.37
N TYR A 321 -0.89 6.48 19.08
CA TYR A 321 -1.74 7.63 18.75
C TYR A 321 -1.75 7.84 17.24
N ALA A 322 -2.90 8.19 16.69
CA ALA A 322 -3.02 8.49 15.28
C ALA A 322 -3.68 9.86 15.05
N ARG A 323 -3.11 10.62 14.13
CA ARG A 323 -3.67 11.87 13.61
C ARG A 323 -4.11 11.65 12.17
N ALA A 324 -5.29 12.15 11.81
CA ALA A 324 -5.81 12.11 10.45
C ALA A 324 -5.93 13.52 9.86
N VAL A 325 -5.53 13.68 8.60
CA VAL A 325 -5.60 14.94 7.85
C VAL A 325 -6.27 14.65 6.51
N ARG A 326 -7.36 15.36 6.20
CA ARG A 326 -8.09 15.23 4.96
C ARG A 326 -7.54 16.22 3.93
N LEU A 327 -7.34 15.75 2.70
CA LEU A 327 -6.76 16.58 1.64
C LEU A 327 -7.84 17.25 0.79
N LYS A 328 -7.63 18.53 0.49
CA LYS A 328 -8.40 19.31 -0.49
C LYS A 328 -7.51 19.77 -1.63
N ASP A 329 -8.05 19.73 -2.85
CA ASP A 329 -7.40 20.27 -4.03
C ASP A 329 -7.36 21.82 -3.99
N PRO A 330 -6.62 22.47 -4.91
CA PRO A 330 -6.56 23.95 -4.96
C PRO A 330 -7.90 24.65 -5.18
N SER A 331 -8.95 23.94 -5.56
CA SER A 331 -10.31 24.47 -5.67
C SER A 331 -11.14 24.30 -4.40
N GLY A 332 -10.55 23.73 -3.34
CA GLY A 332 -11.21 23.45 -2.06
C GLY A 332 -12.06 22.19 -2.05
N ARG A 333 -12.01 21.35 -3.09
CA ARG A 333 -12.76 20.08 -3.15
C ARG A 333 -11.93 18.97 -2.50
N TYR A 334 -12.60 18.01 -1.87
CA TYR A 334 -11.95 16.82 -1.38
C TYR A 334 -11.38 15.98 -2.52
N ILE A 335 -10.20 15.43 -2.29
CA ILE A 335 -9.54 14.53 -3.25
C ILE A 335 -10.05 13.12 -2.97
N PRO A 336 -10.80 12.50 -3.90
CA PRO A 336 -11.43 11.20 -3.65
C PRO A 336 -10.42 10.05 -3.63
N GLN A 337 -9.38 10.16 -4.46
CA GLN A 337 -8.33 9.15 -4.60
C GLN A 337 -7.06 9.79 -5.15
N ALA A 338 -5.91 9.39 -4.63
CA ALA A 338 -4.61 9.83 -5.15
C ALA A 338 -3.53 8.78 -4.89
N SER A 339 -2.57 8.66 -5.79
CA SER A 339 -1.30 8.01 -5.50
C SER A 339 -0.45 8.95 -4.67
N ILE A 340 0.22 8.40 -3.68
CA ILE A 340 0.98 9.14 -2.67
C ILE A 340 2.38 8.55 -2.58
N LEU A 341 3.35 9.43 -2.31
CA LEU A 341 4.73 9.06 -2.01
C LEU A 341 5.24 9.95 -0.88
N VAL A 342 5.93 9.38 0.08
CA VAL A 342 6.77 10.13 1.02
C VAL A 342 8.22 9.98 0.58
N ASP A 343 8.89 11.11 0.36
CA ASP A 343 10.31 11.15 0.02
C ASP A 343 10.97 12.37 0.66
N GLY A 344 12.02 12.14 1.45
CA GLY A 344 12.68 13.17 2.23
C GLY A 344 11.70 13.96 3.11
N ASP A 345 11.73 15.28 3.00
CA ASP A 345 10.88 16.19 3.77
C ASP A 345 9.51 16.45 3.13
N TYR A 346 9.10 15.65 2.15
CA TYR A 346 7.90 15.92 1.37
C TYR A 346 6.97 14.72 1.25
N LEU A 347 5.68 15.04 1.23
CA LEU A 347 4.60 14.18 0.78
C LEU A 347 4.19 14.62 -0.62
N TYR A 348 4.28 13.71 -1.59
CA TYR A 348 3.85 13.92 -2.97
C TYR A 348 2.47 13.31 -3.15
N VAL A 349 1.56 14.05 -3.78
CA VAL A 349 0.18 13.63 -4.03
C VAL A 349 -0.15 13.83 -5.50
N ALA A 350 -0.53 12.76 -6.18
CA ALA A 350 -1.00 12.84 -7.55
C ALA A 350 -2.39 13.50 -7.60
N LEU A 351 -2.53 14.53 -8.40
CA LEU A 351 -3.78 15.26 -8.60
C LEU A 351 -4.26 15.06 -10.03
N ARG A 352 -5.52 14.69 -10.19
CA ARG A 352 -6.15 14.60 -11.49
C ARG A 352 -7.13 15.75 -11.66
N ASP A 353 -6.97 16.51 -12.74
CA ASP A 353 -7.97 17.50 -13.12
C ASP A 353 -9.14 16.79 -13.83
N SER A 354 -10.27 16.72 -13.15
CA SER A 354 -11.50 16.15 -13.73
C SER A 354 -12.11 17.00 -14.83
N GLN A 355 -11.64 18.25 -15.01
CA GLN A 355 -12.14 19.17 -16.03
C GLN A 355 -11.28 19.17 -17.30
N ASN A 356 -10.06 18.65 -17.23
CA ASN A 356 -9.16 18.55 -18.37
C ASN A 356 -8.57 17.13 -18.47
N GLU A 357 -9.35 16.21 -19.00
CA GLU A 357 -8.95 14.81 -19.19
C GLU A 357 -7.84 14.63 -20.26
N GLU A 358 -7.58 15.64 -21.07
CA GLU A 358 -6.53 15.62 -22.11
C GLU A 358 -5.16 16.03 -21.56
N ALA A 359 -5.11 16.68 -20.40
CA ALA A 359 -3.86 17.04 -19.75
C ALA A 359 -3.32 15.91 -18.87
N ASN A 360 -2.00 15.90 -18.70
CA ASN A 360 -1.36 15.05 -17.70
C ASN A 360 -1.88 15.39 -16.29
N PRO A 361 -1.95 14.40 -15.38
CA PRO A 361 -2.10 14.69 -13.95
C PRO A 361 -1.01 15.64 -13.47
N SER A 362 -1.29 16.44 -12.47
CA SER A 362 -0.29 17.22 -11.75
C SER A 362 0.16 16.52 -10.46
N VAL A 363 1.21 17.00 -9.83
CA VAL A 363 1.73 16.46 -8.58
C VAL A 363 1.85 17.57 -7.55
N ALA A 364 1.15 17.46 -6.44
CA ALA A 364 1.37 18.35 -5.31
C ALA A 364 2.56 17.86 -4.47
N ARG A 365 3.39 18.80 -4.05
CA ARG A 365 4.53 18.59 -3.16
C ARG A 365 4.27 19.31 -1.85
N LEU A 366 3.96 18.57 -0.80
CA LEU A 366 3.51 19.07 0.48
C LEU A 366 4.61 18.90 1.54
N PRO A 367 4.86 19.89 2.43
CA PRO A 367 5.80 19.70 3.53
C PRO A 367 5.35 18.53 4.43
N LEU A 368 6.20 17.55 4.61
CA LEU A 368 5.89 16.37 5.44
C LEU A 368 5.62 16.74 6.89
N SER A 369 6.24 17.81 7.39
CA SER A 369 6.06 18.34 8.75
C SER A 369 4.60 18.71 9.08
N GLU A 370 3.78 19.00 8.09
CA GLU A 370 2.35 19.30 8.29
C GLU A 370 1.54 18.04 8.67
N PHE A 371 2.10 16.86 8.43
CA PHE A 371 1.44 15.57 8.65
C PHE A 371 2.06 14.80 9.83
N LEU A 372 3.27 15.14 10.26
CA LEU A 372 3.96 14.52 11.41
C LEU A 372 3.51 15.12 12.73
#